data_c33ca0b1b8b72768b969213b225a5cad
#
_entry.id   c33ca0b1b8b72768b969213b225a5cad
#
_cell.length_a   1.000
_cell.length_b   1.000
_cell.length_c   1.000
_cell.angle_alpha   90.00
_cell.angle_beta   90.00
_cell.angle_gamma   90.00
#
_symmetry.space_group_name_H-M   'P 1'
#
loop_
_entity.id
_entity.type
_entity.pdbx_description
1 polymer ?
#
loop_
_entity_poly.entity_id
_entity_poly.type
_entity_poly.pdbx_seq_one_letter_code
_entity_poly.pdbx_strand_id
1 'polypeptide(L)'
;MKILIPMVGCLLLIGVFHSRGTAQAPATVWDGVFTADQAKRGEALYKQECAACHGDALEGNAQTERGQRLERVLPPLSGDVFMGNWNGRLLSDLFDKIRRTMPRDEQGKLSLKQNADILAYMLKFNEFPAGKAELPSDPSQLTETRFESVKPK
;
A
#
# COMPACT_ATOMS: atom_id res chain seq x y z
N MET A 1 -25.71 78.34 -4.89
CA MET A 1 -24.40 77.82 -5.30
C MET A 1 -24.47 76.29 -5.01
N LYS A 2 -24.73 75.44 -6.04
CA LYS A 2 -24.92 73.99 -5.92
C LYS A 2 -23.58 73.29 -6.27
N ILE A 3 -23.01 72.59 -5.30
CA ILE A 3 -21.77 71.88 -5.48
C ILE A 3 -22.15 70.44 -5.92
N LEU A 4 -21.80 70.04 -7.16
CA LEU A 4 -21.89 68.66 -7.65
C LEU A 4 -20.62 67.91 -7.23
N ILE A 5 -20.80 66.86 -6.50
CA ILE A 5 -19.72 65.87 -6.16
C ILE A 5 -19.78 64.75 -7.20
N PRO A 6 -18.71 64.46 -7.94
CA PRO A 6 -18.69 63.31 -8.84
C PRO A 6 -18.48 62.04 -8.04
N MET A 7 -19.39 61.09 -8.21
CA MET A 7 -19.28 59.70 -7.70
C MET A 7 -18.25 58.95 -8.56
N VAL A 8 -17.07 58.69 -8.00
CA VAL A 8 -16.07 57.81 -8.62
C VAL A 8 -16.44 56.37 -8.28
N GLY A 9 -16.97 55.67 -9.26
CA GLY A 9 -17.25 54.22 -9.14
C GLY A 9 -15.96 53.42 -9.20
N CYS A 10 -15.59 52.81 -8.07
CA CYS A 10 -14.49 51.88 -7.98
C CYS A 10 -14.95 50.48 -8.46
N LEU A 11 -14.62 50.14 -9.71
CA LEU A 11 -14.83 48.76 -10.24
C LEU A 11 -13.81 47.83 -9.60
N LEU A 12 -14.24 47.08 -8.60
CA LEU A 12 -13.48 45.93 -8.06
C LEU A 12 -13.53 44.78 -9.08
N LEU A 13 -12.45 44.62 -9.84
CA LEU A 13 -12.20 43.41 -10.64
C LEU A 13 -11.88 42.25 -9.68
N ILE A 14 -12.89 41.44 -9.37
CA ILE A 14 -12.70 40.19 -8.66
C ILE A 14 -12.04 39.21 -9.64
N GLY A 15 -10.72 39.07 -9.57
CA GLY A 15 -9.96 38.06 -10.29
C GLY A 15 -10.31 36.69 -9.76
N VAL A 16 -11.09 35.93 -10.52
CA VAL A 16 -11.35 34.50 -10.22
C VAL A 16 -10.07 33.73 -10.50
N PHE A 17 -9.26 33.48 -9.45
CA PHE A 17 -8.16 32.57 -9.53
C PHE A 17 -8.72 31.15 -9.74
N HIS A 18 -8.77 30.69 -10.97
CA HIS A 18 -8.99 29.29 -11.28
C HIS A 18 -7.71 28.51 -10.90
N SER A 19 -7.67 27.96 -9.69
CA SER A 19 -6.68 26.95 -9.34
C SER A 19 -6.89 25.75 -10.25
N ARG A 20 -6.07 25.63 -11.30
CA ARG A 20 -5.97 24.39 -12.07
C ARG A 20 -5.38 23.36 -11.12
N GLY A 21 -6.24 22.58 -10.49
CA GLY A 21 -5.83 21.35 -9.82
C GLY A 21 -5.12 20.48 -10.85
N THR A 22 -3.80 20.41 -10.78
CA THR A 22 -3.03 19.39 -11.52
C THR A 22 -3.50 18.06 -10.93
N ALA A 23 -4.20 17.26 -11.73
CA ALA A 23 -4.50 15.89 -11.35
C ALA A 23 -3.15 15.21 -11.06
N GLN A 24 -2.91 14.94 -9.78
CA GLN A 24 -1.71 14.25 -9.35
C GLN A 24 -1.79 12.82 -9.85
N ALA A 25 -0.69 12.31 -10.44
CA ALA A 25 -0.64 10.91 -10.82
C ALA A 25 -0.98 10.04 -9.60
N PRO A 26 -1.71 8.94 -9.80
CA PRO A 26 -2.04 8.05 -8.69
C PRO A 26 -0.75 7.58 -7.99
N ALA A 27 -0.78 7.52 -6.65
CA ALA A 27 0.34 7.04 -5.88
C ALA A 27 0.68 5.58 -6.24
N THR A 28 1.93 5.23 -6.15
CA THR A 28 2.40 3.86 -6.37
C THR A 28 3.15 3.35 -5.14
N VAL A 29 3.40 2.05 -5.09
CA VAL A 29 4.23 1.45 -4.03
C VAL A 29 5.65 1.99 -4.00
N TRP A 30 6.10 2.70 -5.07
CA TRP A 30 7.41 3.36 -5.16
C TRP A 30 7.48 4.71 -4.47
N ASP A 31 6.36 5.25 -4.02
CA ASP A 31 6.27 6.58 -3.40
C ASP A 31 6.51 6.56 -1.87
N GLY A 32 7.01 5.44 -1.34
CA GLY A 32 7.31 5.32 0.08
C GLY A 32 6.05 5.29 0.94
N VAL A 33 5.16 4.36 0.65
CA VAL A 33 3.82 4.26 1.25
C VAL A 33 3.79 3.59 2.63
N PHE A 34 4.93 3.20 3.17
CA PHE A 34 5.07 2.59 4.51
C PHE A 34 6.34 3.09 5.21
N THR A 35 6.45 2.90 6.52
CA THR A 35 7.66 3.24 7.28
C THR A 35 8.53 2.01 7.56
N ALA A 36 9.84 2.22 7.75
CA ALA A 36 10.76 1.15 8.12
C ALA A 36 10.37 0.47 9.46
N ASP A 37 9.88 1.25 10.43
CA ASP A 37 9.43 0.72 11.72
C ASP A 37 8.16 -0.12 11.57
N GLN A 38 7.24 0.29 10.70
CA GLN A 38 6.07 -0.50 10.38
C GLN A 38 6.45 -1.84 9.76
N ALA A 39 7.35 -1.84 8.77
CA ALA A 39 7.84 -3.07 8.15
C ALA A 39 8.57 -3.98 9.16
N LYS A 40 9.28 -3.42 10.14
CA LYS A 40 9.92 -4.20 11.22
C LYS A 40 8.90 -4.88 12.13
N ARG A 41 7.79 -4.22 12.47
CA ARG A 41 6.69 -4.87 13.20
C ARG A 41 6.06 -5.98 12.37
N GLY A 42 5.86 -5.72 11.07
CA GLY A 42 5.33 -6.68 10.12
C GLY A 42 6.21 -7.91 9.95
N GLU A 43 7.53 -7.78 10.00
CA GLU A 43 8.47 -8.90 9.96
C GLU A 43 8.24 -9.88 11.12
N ALA A 44 8.09 -9.37 12.34
CA ALA A 44 7.83 -10.21 13.51
C ALA A 44 6.49 -10.96 13.38
N LEU A 45 5.44 -10.27 12.91
CA LEU A 45 4.13 -10.87 12.66
C LEU A 45 4.18 -11.89 11.52
N TYR A 46 4.89 -11.60 10.44
CA TYR A 46 5.05 -12.52 9.32
C TYR A 46 5.70 -13.83 9.75
N LYS A 47 6.78 -13.77 10.52
CA LYS A 47 7.47 -14.97 11.04
C LYS A 47 6.56 -15.83 11.90
N GLN A 48 5.68 -15.21 12.67
CA GLN A 48 4.75 -15.91 13.55
C GLN A 48 3.55 -16.50 12.80
N GLU A 49 2.97 -15.80 11.84
CA GLU A 49 1.65 -16.08 11.28
C GLU A 49 1.68 -16.60 9.83
N CYS A 50 2.78 -16.38 9.11
CA CYS A 50 2.84 -16.60 7.66
C CYS A 50 3.98 -17.52 7.22
N ALA A 51 5.14 -17.44 7.87
CA ALA A 51 6.37 -18.10 7.42
C ALA A 51 6.25 -19.63 7.37
N ALA A 52 5.48 -20.24 8.27
CA ALA A 52 5.25 -21.68 8.26
C ALA A 52 4.70 -22.21 6.93
N CYS A 53 3.97 -21.38 6.20
CA CYS A 53 3.41 -21.71 4.90
C CYS A 53 4.13 -21.04 3.73
N HIS A 54 4.54 -19.77 3.88
CA HIS A 54 5.11 -18.99 2.80
C HIS A 54 6.64 -18.92 2.78
N GLY A 55 7.30 -19.59 3.74
CA GLY A 55 8.76 -19.60 3.88
C GLY A 55 9.30 -18.35 4.57
N ASP A 56 10.47 -18.46 5.18
CA ASP A 56 11.13 -17.35 5.90
C ASP A 56 11.58 -16.22 4.96
N ALA A 57 11.92 -16.58 3.72
CA ALA A 57 12.31 -15.65 2.65
C ALA A 57 11.16 -15.35 1.67
N LEU A 58 9.92 -15.54 2.08
CA LEU A 58 8.73 -15.30 1.23
C LEU A 58 8.72 -16.13 -0.06
N GLU A 59 9.49 -17.21 -0.13
CA GLU A 59 9.74 -18.03 -1.31
C GLU A 59 8.57 -18.95 -1.69
N GLY A 60 7.59 -19.13 -0.81
CA GLY A 60 6.52 -20.10 -1.00
C GLY A 60 7.00 -21.55 -0.85
N ASN A 61 6.13 -22.51 -1.07
CA ASN A 61 6.44 -23.95 -1.00
C ASN A 61 7.30 -24.34 0.22
N ALA A 62 7.09 -23.71 1.37
CA ALA A 62 7.79 -24.05 2.60
C ALA A 62 7.67 -25.55 2.83
N GLN A 63 8.79 -26.22 2.95
CA GLN A 63 8.81 -27.63 3.34
C GLN A 63 8.60 -27.68 4.85
N THR A 64 7.77 -28.61 5.30
CA THR A 64 7.67 -28.87 6.74
C THR A 64 9.02 -29.38 7.23
N GLU A 65 9.33 -29.15 8.51
CA GLU A 65 10.58 -29.62 9.15
C GLU A 65 10.86 -31.14 8.96
N ARG A 66 9.87 -31.89 8.52
CA ARG A 66 9.96 -33.33 8.22
C ARG A 66 10.24 -33.65 6.74
N GLY A 67 10.53 -32.65 5.90
CA GLY A 67 10.78 -32.84 4.47
C GLY A 67 9.56 -33.33 3.68
N GLN A 68 8.36 -33.28 4.26
CA GLN A 68 7.13 -33.59 3.55
C GLN A 68 6.78 -32.43 2.63
N ARG A 69 6.71 -32.69 1.33
CA ARG A 69 6.19 -31.71 0.37
C ARG A 69 4.74 -31.45 0.72
N LEU A 70 4.41 -30.18 0.98
CA LEU A 70 3.02 -29.79 1.15
C LEU A 70 2.24 -30.22 -0.10
N GLU A 71 1.10 -30.87 0.06
CA GLU A 71 0.23 -31.28 -1.06
C GLU A 71 -0.29 -30.09 -1.89
N ARG A 72 -0.05 -28.87 -1.43
CA ARG A 72 -0.43 -27.62 -2.07
C ARG A 72 0.77 -26.76 -2.40
N VAL A 73 0.77 -26.24 -3.61
CA VAL A 73 1.67 -25.17 -4.01
C VAL A 73 1.26 -23.91 -3.25
N LEU A 74 2.13 -23.44 -2.34
CA LEU A 74 1.97 -22.18 -1.65
C LEU A 74 2.66 -21.11 -2.48
N PRO A 75 1.96 -20.04 -2.88
CA PRO A 75 2.53 -19.05 -3.77
C PRO A 75 3.65 -18.28 -3.07
N PRO A 76 4.72 -17.93 -3.80
CA PRO A 76 5.70 -16.99 -3.29
C PRO A 76 5.07 -15.61 -3.06
N LEU A 77 5.57 -14.91 -2.04
CA LEU A 77 5.19 -13.54 -1.70
C LEU A 77 6.32 -12.55 -2.03
N SER A 78 7.31 -13.01 -2.80
CA SER A 78 8.44 -12.21 -3.29
C SER A 78 8.84 -12.64 -4.70
N GLY A 79 9.66 -11.80 -5.34
CA GLY A 79 10.25 -12.07 -6.67
C GLY A 79 9.26 -11.96 -7.82
N ASP A 80 9.71 -12.38 -9.01
CA ASP A 80 9.03 -12.10 -10.29
C ASP A 80 7.59 -12.60 -10.35
N VAL A 81 7.32 -13.78 -9.76
CA VAL A 81 5.96 -14.36 -9.76
C VAL A 81 5.01 -13.51 -8.94
N PHE A 82 5.43 -13.09 -7.74
CA PHE A 82 4.63 -12.20 -6.90
C PHE A 82 4.45 -10.84 -7.56
N MET A 83 5.55 -10.25 -8.03
CA MET A 83 5.56 -8.95 -8.69
C MET A 83 4.64 -8.95 -9.92
N GLY A 84 4.70 -9.97 -10.77
CA GLY A 84 3.85 -10.11 -11.96
C GLY A 84 2.37 -10.28 -11.63
N ASN A 85 2.04 -11.04 -10.57
CA ASN A 85 0.66 -11.27 -10.16
C ASN A 85 -0.05 -10.00 -9.65
N TRP A 86 0.71 -9.05 -9.10
CA TRP A 86 0.15 -7.83 -8.51
C TRP A 86 0.36 -6.58 -9.34
N ASN A 87 1.20 -6.62 -10.36
CA ASN A 87 1.48 -5.48 -11.22
C ASN A 87 0.21 -4.85 -11.81
N GLY A 88 0.09 -3.52 -11.69
CA GLY A 88 -1.03 -2.73 -12.18
C GLY A 88 -2.32 -2.81 -11.32
N ARG A 89 -2.34 -3.64 -10.27
CA ARG A 89 -3.49 -3.77 -9.37
C ARG A 89 -3.45 -2.72 -8.26
N LEU A 90 -4.58 -2.53 -7.59
CA LEU A 90 -4.65 -1.64 -6.44
C LEU A 90 -4.02 -2.30 -5.20
N LEU A 91 -3.35 -1.51 -4.38
CA LEU A 91 -2.77 -2.02 -3.14
C LEU A 91 -3.85 -2.50 -2.16
N SER A 92 -5.05 -1.93 -2.24
CA SER A 92 -6.24 -2.39 -1.53
C SER A 92 -6.60 -3.84 -1.87
N ASP A 93 -6.41 -4.29 -3.11
CA ASP A 93 -6.72 -5.67 -3.51
C ASP A 93 -5.79 -6.68 -2.81
N LEU A 94 -4.49 -6.35 -2.71
CA LEU A 94 -3.52 -7.18 -1.99
C LEU A 94 -3.81 -7.17 -0.48
N PHE A 95 -4.10 -6.00 0.09
CA PHE A 95 -4.49 -5.88 1.48
C PHE A 95 -5.75 -6.72 1.80
N ASP A 96 -6.77 -6.62 0.96
CA ASP A 96 -8.02 -7.37 1.09
C ASP A 96 -7.79 -8.89 0.95
N LYS A 97 -6.90 -9.29 0.04
CA LYS A 97 -6.50 -10.69 -0.08
C LYS A 97 -5.91 -11.22 1.22
N ILE A 98 -4.96 -10.50 1.81
CA ILE A 98 -4.34 -10.90 3.08
C ILE A 98 -5.39 -10.98 4.19
N ARG A 99 -6.11 -9.89 4.48
CA ARG A 99 -7.01 -9.80 5.63
C ARG A 99 -8.19 -10.76 5.59
N ARG A 100 -8.68 -11.10 4.38
CA ARG A 100 -9.86 -11.96 4.22
C ARG A 100 -9.56 -13.44 4.11
N THR A 101 -8.36 -13.80 3.68
CA THR A 101 -8.05 -15.19 3.33
C THR A 101 -6.84 -15.75 4.06
N MET A 102 -6.11 -14.92 4.82
CA MET A 102 -4.91 -15.32 5.56
C MET A 102 -4.97 -14.93 7.04
N PRO A 103 -4.36 -15.69 7.94
CA PRO A 103 -3.88 -17.06 7.74
C PRO A 103 -5.03 -17.98 7.33
N ARG A 104 -4.76 -18.97 6.46
CA ARG A 104 -5.82 -19.78 5.85
C ARG A 104 -6.68 -20.53 6.85
N ASP A 105 -6.04 -21.02 7.91
CA ASP A 105 -6.69 -21.84 8.94
C ASP A 105 -7.38 -20.97 10.02
N GLU A 106 -7.08 -19.67 10.06
CA GLU A 106 -7.61 -18.69 11.03
C GLU A 106 -7.95 -17.36 10.36
N GLN A 107 -8.80 -17.41 9.33
CA GLN A 107 -9.18 -16.22 8.57
C GLN A 107 -9.79 -15.14 9.45
N GLY A 108 -9.33 -13.90 9.29
CA GLY A 108 -9.82 -12.76 10.08
C GLY A 108 -9.23 -12.66 11.50
N LYS A 109 -8.30 -13.54 11.89
CA LYS A 109 -7.60 -13.49 13.18
C LYS A 109 -6.85 -12.16 13.38
N LEU A 110 -6.23 -11.66 12.33
CA LEU A 110 -5.38 -10.48 12.39
C LEU A 110 -6.20 -9.19 12.29
N SER A 111 -5.89 -8.24 13.17
CA SER A 111 -6.45 -6.89 13.09
C SER A 111 -6.04 -6.18 11.79
N LEU A 112 -6.77 -5.14 11.39
CA LEU A 112 -6.42 -4.33 10.21
C LEU A 112 -5.00 -3.75 10.33
N LYS A 113 -4.60 -3.31 11.53
CA LYS A 113 -3.25 -2.79 11.77
C LYS A 113 -2.18 -3.88 11.56
N GLN A 114 -2.38 -5.08 12.06
CA GLN A 114 -1.44 -6.19 11.86
C GLN A 114 -1.32 -6.57 10.38
N ASN A 115 -2.44 -6.58 9.64
CA ASN A 115 -2.41 -6.80 8.19
C ASN A 115 -1.63 -5.70 7.45
N ALA A 116 -1.78 -4.42 7.85
CA ALA A 116 -1.01 -3.32 7.28
C ALA A 116 0.49 -3.45 7.60
N ASP A 117 0.85 -3.83 8.83
CA ASP A 117 2.24 -4.05 9.22
C ASP A 117 2.87 -5.21 8.41
N ILE A 118 2.15 -6.33 8.23
CA ILE A 118 2.59 -7.46 7.39
C ILE A 118 2.77 -7.03 5.92
N LEU A 119 1.80 -6.28 5.37
CA LEU A 119 1.91 -5.78 4.00
C LEU A 119 3.11 -4.85 3.83
N ALA A 120 3.38 -3.97 4.80
CA ALA A 120 4.58 -3.12 4.81
C ALA A 120 5.88 -3.95 4.79
N TYR A 121 5.93 -5.06 5.54
CA TYR A 121 7.06 -5.98 5.50
C TYR A 121 7.21 -6.64 4.12
N MET A 122 6.12 -7.12 3.52
CA MET A 122 6.15 -7.71 2.18
C MET A 122 6.66 -6.71 1.14
N LEU A 123 6.21 -5.45 1.20
CA LEU A 123 6.71 -4.39 0.31
C LEU A 123 8.20 -4.14 0.52
N LYS A 124 8.65 -4.01 1.77
CA LYS A 124 10.07 -3.84 2.10
C LYS A 124 10.91 -5.02 1.59
N PHE A 125 10.45 -6.25 1.77
CA PHE A 125 11.17 -7.45 1.33
C PHE A 125 11.32 -7.49 -0.20
N ASN A 126 10.34 -6.98 -0.92
CA ASN A 126 10.37 -6.80 -2.37
C ASN A 126 11.05 -5.48 -2.82
N GLU A 127 11.88 -4.89 -1.95
CA GLU A 127 12.75 -3.74 -2.23
C GLU A 127 12.02 -2.42 -2.55
N PHE A 128 10.72 -2.30 -2.24
CA PHE A 128 10.05 -1.01 -2.33
C PHE A 128 10.57 -0.05 -1.26
N PRO A 129 10.68 1.26 -1.57
CA PRO A 129 11.24 2.24 -0.65
C PRO A 129 10.31 2.50 0.54
N ALA A 130 10.90 2.62 1.74
CA ALA A 130 10.19 3.15 2.88
C ALA A 130 10.04 4.68 2.78
N GLY A 131 8.93 5.18 3.29
CA GLY A 131 8.63 6.60 3.37
C GLY A 131 8.54 7.11 4.81
N LYS A 132 7.81 8.22 4.98
CA LYS A 132 7.68 8.93 6.27
C LYS A 132 6.35 8.64 6.98
N ALA A 133 5.36 8.13 6.26
CA ALA A 133 4.04 7.80 6.79
C ALA A 133 3.84 6.28 6.82
N GLU A 134 3.12 5.79 7.81
CA GLU A 134 2.72 4.38 7.86
C GLU A 134 1.68 4.07 6.79
N LEU A 135 1.73 2.86 6.25
CA LEU A 135 0.69 2.32 5.40
C LEU A 135 -0.63 2.31 6.17
N PRO A 136 -1.70 2.91 5.65
CA PRO A 136 -2.98 2.94 6.31
C PRO A 136 -3.53 1.53 6.58
N SER A 137 -4.17 1.35 7.73
CA SER A 137 -4.87 0.11 8.06
C SER A 137 -6.31 0.07 7.53
N ASP A 138 -6.86 1.20 7.10
CA ASP A 138 -8.16 1.26 6.43
C ASP A 138 -7.96 0.99 4.92
N PRO A 139 -8.53 -0.11 4.38
CA PRO A 139 -8.35 -0.46 2.98
C PRO A 139 -8.92 0.59 2.02
N SER A 140 -9.88 1.40 2.44
CA SER A 140 -10.43 2.48 1.60
C SER A 140 -9.39 3.55 1.25
N GLN A 141 -8.36 3.72 2.07
CA GLN A 141 -7.26 4.65 1.84
C GLN A 141 -6.18 4.09 0.90
N LEU A 142 -6.27 2.82 0.53
CA LEU A 142 -5.33 2.13 -0.36
C LEU A 142 -5.85 2.01 -1.80
N THR A 143 -7.07 2.52 -2.08
CA THR A 143 -7.73 2.41 -3.39
C THR A 143 -7.14 3.31 -4.47
N GLU A 144 -6.33 4.30 -4.07
CA GLU A 144 -5.63 5.22 -4.99
C GLU A 144 -4.16 4.81 -5.21
N THR A 145 -3.66 3.80 -4.49
CA THR A 145 -2.27 3.33 -4.59
C THR A 145 -2.18 2.12 -5.51
N ARG A 146 -1.31 2.20 -6.53
CA ARG A 146 -1.06 1.09 -7.45
C ARG A 146 0.17 0.30 -7.06
N PHE A 147 0.06 -1.01 -7.19
CA PHE A 147 1.21 -1.91 -7.13
C PHE A 147 1.86 -1.95 -8.51
N GLU A 148 3.00 -1.28 -8.67
CA GLU A 148 3.77 -1.28 -9.90
C GLU A 148 5.05 -2.09 -9.68
N SER A 149 5.26 -3.15 -10.47
CA SER A 149 6.45 -4.02 -10.34
C SER A 149 7.74 -3.32 -10.77
N VAL A 150 7.63 -2.30 -11.60
CA VAL A 150 8.75 -1.48 -12.08
C VAL A 150 8.50 -0.03 -11.68
N LYS A 151 9.56 0.64 -11.21
CA LYS A 151 9.46 2.06 -10.85
C LYS A 151 9.06 2.90 -12.07
N PRO A 152 7.96 3.67 -11.98
CA PRO A 152 7.58 4.61 -13.05
C PRO A 152 8.69 5.61 -13.35
N LYS A 153 8.82 5.99 -14.62
CA LYS A 153 9.80 7.00 -15.07
C LYS A 153 9.33 8.41 -14.74
#